data_ea3ed738abbc8577a877c8df82b5a4c8
#
_entry.id   ea3ed738abbc8577a877c8df82b5a4c8
#
_cell.length_a   1.000
_cell.length_b   1.000
_cell.length_c   1.000
_cell.angle_alpha   90.00
_cell.angle_beta   90.00
_cell.angle_gamma   90.00
#
_symmetry.space_group_name_H-M   'P 1'
#
loop_
_entity.id
_entity.type
_entity.pdbx_description
1 polymer ?
#
loop_
_entity_poly.entity_id
_entity_poly.type
_entity_poly.pdbx_seq_one_letter_code
_entity_poly.pdbx_strand_id
1 'polypeptide(L)'
;MTIRVVLVDDQALIRTGFKMILEAEDDIEIVGEASDGEQGIVTTRQFRPDVVLMDVQMPTLDGLQATSRIVQEPSIPSRIVILTTFEHDDYIFDALRAGASGFLLKNSPSEDLVHAVRVVAAGDALLAPSVTRKVIEGFIARPAQRSNEKELRRLTERETEILQLLATGRSNAELAAHLFVGEGTIKTHVSNVLTKLGLRDRMQAVIFAYESGLIEPGKRRD
;
A
#
# COMPACT_ATOMS: atom_id res chain seq x y z
N MET A 1 -15.55 -14.56 -1.73
CA MET A 1 -14.82 -14.06 -2.93
C MET A 1 -13.37 -14.42 -2.71
N THR A 2 -12.76 -15.17 -3.62
CA THR A 2 -11.37 -15.65 -3.47
C THR A 2 -10.41 -14.54 -3.87
N ILE A 3 -9.42 -14.25 -3.05
CA ILE A 3 -8.36 -13.26 -3.30
C ILE A 3 -7.28 -13.94 -4.15
N ARG A 4 -7.02 -13.40 -5.32
CA ARG A 4 -6.03 -13.93 -6.27
C ARG A 4 -4.69 -13.25 -6.05
N VAL A 5 -3.65 -14.05 -5.80
CA VAL A 5 -2.31 -13.55 -5.43
C VAL A 5 -1.24 -14.05 -6.41
N VAL A 6 -0.31 -13.17 -6.76
CA VAL A 6 0.94 -13.51 -7.45
C VAL A 6 2.11 -13.33 -6.49
N LEU A 7 3.01 -14.30 -6.46
CA LEU A 7 4.25 -14.28 -5.67
C LEU A 7 5.44 -13.96 -6.57
N VAL A 8 6.22 -12.93 -6.22
CA VAL A 8 7.41 -12.52 -6.97
C VAL A 8 8.58 -12.41 -5.99
N ASP A 9 9.52 -13.36 -6.08
CA ASP A 9 10.69 -13.46 -5.20
C ASP A 9 11.76 -14.31 -5.91
N ASP A 10 13.03 -13.99 -5.85
CA ASP A 10 14.09 -14.77 -6.50
C ASP A 10 14.40 -16.08 -5.74
N GLN A 11 14.06 -16.15 -4.45
CA GLN A 11 14.33 -17.29 -3.60
C GLN A 11 13.20 -18.31 -3.65
N ALA A 12 13.40 -19.44 -4.32
CA ALA A 12 12.38 -20.50 -4.48
C ALA A 12 11.84 -21.04 -3.14
N LEU A 13 12.71 -21.12 -2.10
CA LEU A 13 12.29 -21.59 -0.78
C LEU A 13 11.31 -20.64 -0.11
N ILE A 14 11.54 -19.33 -0.24
CA ILE A 14 10.66 -18.29 0.29
C ILE A 14 9.31 -18.34 -0.44
N ARG A 15 9.30 -18.40 -1.78
CA ARG A 15 8.06 -18.53 -2.56
C ARG A 15 7.26 -19.77 -2.15
N THR A 16 7.93 -20.92 -2.01
CA THR A 16 7.25 -22.16 -1.55
C THR A 16 6.66 -21.97 -0.14
N GLY A 17 7.41 -21.36 0.79
CA GLY A 17 6.93 -21.11 2.14
C GLY A 17 5.69 -20.21 2.17
N PHE A 18 5.72 -19.08 1.47
CA PHE A 18 4.59 -18.16 1.38
C PHE A 18 3.38 -18.79 0.68
N LYS A 19 3.63 -19.56 -0.37
CA LYS A 19 2.57 -20.33 -1.04
C LYS A 19 1.86 -21.27 -0.08
N MET A 20 2.60 -22.08 0.68
CA MET A 20 2.03 -23.01 1.65
C MET A 20 1.21 -22.28 2.73
N ILE A 21 1.67 -21.14 3.22
CA ILE A 21 0.96 -20.32 4.22
C ILE A 21 -0.36 -19.80 3.64
N LEU A 22 -0.33 -19.24 2.43
CA LEU A 22 -1.47 -18.57 1.84
C LEU A 22 -2.50 -19.57 1.29
N GLU A 23 -2.07 -20.69 0.72
CA GLU A 23 -2.96 -21.76 0.22
C GLU A 23 -3.61 -22.57 1.37
N ALA A 24 -3.17 -22.38 2.62
CA ALA A 24 -3.86 -22.94 3.79
C ALA A 24 -5.17 -22.19 4.13
N GLU A 25 -5.37 -21.00 3.53
CA GLU A 25 -6.55 -20.16 3.73
C GLU A 25 -7.59 -20.38 2.60
N ASP A 26 -8.83 -20.69 2.95
CA ASP A 26 -9.91 -21.01 1.99
C ASP A 26 -10.27 -19.83 1.05
N ASP A 27 -9.90 -18.61 1.40
CA ASP A 27 -10.24 -17.38 0.68
C ASP A 27 -9.08 -16.80 -0.14
N ILE A 28 -7.91 -17.49 -0.21
CA ILE A 28 -6.72 -17.03 -0.95
C ILE A 28 -6.27 -18.08 -1.97
N GLU A 29 -5.97 -17.64 -3.18
CA GLU A 29 -5.48 -18.48 -4.28
C GLU A 29 -4.20 -17.91 -4.88
N ILE A 30 -3.14 -18.71 -4.98
CA ILE A 30 -1.92 -18.34 -5.70
C ILE A 30 -2.11 -18.65 -7.19
N VAL A 31 -2.30 -17.60 -7.99
CA VAL A 31 -2.56 -17.72 -9.43
C VAL A 31 -1.30 -17.65 -10.29
N GLY A 32 -0.15 -17.31 -9.71
CA GLY A 32 1.12 -17.27 -10.43
C GLY A 32 2.32 -17.02 -9.53
N GLU A 33 3.48 -17.40 -10.05
CA GLU A 33 4.78 -17.20 -9.40
C GLU A 33 5.78 -16.63 -10.41
N ALA A 34 6.72 -15.81 -9.94
CA ALA A 34 7.83 -15.26 -10.73
C ALA A 34 9.10 -15.19 -9.90
N SER A 35 10.26 -15.24 -10.54
CA SER A 35 11.58 -15.26 -9.89
C SER A 35 12.39 -13.97 -10.09
N ASP A 36 11.84 -12.99 -10.81
CA ASP A 36 12.43 -11.66 -11.01
C ASP A 36 11.34 -10.64 -11.38
N GLY A 37 11.70 -9.36 -11.39
CA GLY A 37 10.75 -8.27 -11.65
C GLY A 37 10.17 -8.27 -13.06
N GLU A 38 10.91 -8.71 -14.08
CA GLU A 38 10.40 -8.77 -15.47
C GLU A 38 9.34 -9.86 -15.61
N GLN A 39 9.62 -11.06 -15.09
CA GLN A 39 8.63 -12.13 -15.03
C GLN A 39 7.42 -11.72 -14.16
N GLY A 40 7.65 -11.02 -13.04
CA GLY A 40 6.61 -10.46 -12.18
C GLY A 40 5.62 -9.59 -12.93
N ILE A 41 6.12 -8.67 -13.78
CA ILE A 41 5.27 -7.82 -14.64
C ILE A 41 4.46 -8.68 -15.61
N VAL A 42 5.10 -9.62 -16.32
CA VAL A 42 4.43 -10.49 -17.29
C VAL A 42 3.33 -11.31 -16.62
N THR A 43 3.65 -11.94 -15.49
CA THR A 43 2.73 -12.77 -14.71
C THR A 43 1.54 -11.95 -14.19
N THR A 44 1.81 -10.74 -13.70
CA THR A 44 0.75 -9.83 -13.23
C THR A 44 -0.20 -9.41 -14.36
N ARG A 45 0.32 -9.10 -15.54
CA ARG A 45 -0.49 -8.80 -16.73
C ARG A 45 -1.37 -9.96 -17.16
N GLN A 46 -0.81 -11.16 -17.13
CA GLN A 46 -1.48 -12.39 -17.57
C GLN A 46 -2.64 -12.75 -16.62
N PHE A 47 -2.37 -12.77 -15.33
CA PHE A 47 -3.33 -13.28 -14.34
C PHE A 47 -4.21 -12.19 -13.71
N ARG A 48 -3.83 -10.92 -13.79
CA ARG A 48 -4.53 -9.78 -13.17
C ARG A 48 -4.96 -10.10 -11.74
N PRO A 49 -4.00 -10.39 -10.83
CA PRO A 49 -4.31 -10.74 -9.45
C PRO A 49 -4.88 -9.52 -8.70
N ASP A 50 -5.54 -9.79 -7.57
CA ASP A 50 -5.94 -8.73 -6.63
C ASP A 50 -4.72 -8.16 -5.91
N VAL A 51 -3.79 -9.04 -5.53
CA VAL A 51 -2.57 -8.67 -4.79
C VAL A 51 -1.33 -9.29 -5.43
N VAL A 52 -0.25 -8.53 -5.50
CA VAL A 52 1.10 -9.01 -5.84
C VAL A 52 1.96 -8.88 -4.61
N LEU A 53 2.54 -9.98 -4.15
CA LEU A 53 3.60 -9.98 -3.14
C LEU A 53 4.94 -9.89 -3.88
N MET A 54 5.68 -8.79 -3.68
CA MET A 54 6.84 -8.43 -4.47
C MET A 54 8.08 -8.28 -3.59
N ASP A 55 9.09 -9.11 -3.79
CA ASP A 55 10.39 -8.88 -3.18
C ASP A 55 11.06 -7.61 -3.73
N VAL A 56 11.84 -6.92 -2.90
CA VAL A 56 12.60 -5.73 -3.31
C VAL A 56 13.83 -6.14 -4.12
N GLN A 57 14.62 -7.08 -3.59
CA GLN A 57 15.93 -7.41 -4.14
C GLN A 57 15.86 -8.65 -5.03
N MET A 58 15.81 -8.43 -6.33
CA MET A 58 15.79 -9.49 -7.32
C MET A 58 16.78 -9.19 -8.46
N PRO A 59 17.30 -10.23 -9.16
CA PRO A 59 18.14 -10.04 -10.33
C PRO A 59 17.34 -9.42 -11.49
N THR A 60 18.05 -8.93 -12.50
CA THR A 60 17.54 -8.39 -13.76
C THR A 60 16.76 -7.08 -13.57
N LEU A 61 15.63 -7.12 -12.90
CA LEU A 61 14.78 -5.97 -12.56
C LEU A 61 14.36 -6.08 -11.09
N ASP A 62 14.69 -5.07 -10.29
CA ASP A 62 14.29 -5.04 -8.89
C ASP A 62 12.77 -4.83 -8.70
N GLY A 63 12.28 -5.17 -7.51
CA GLY A 63 10.85 -5.12 -7.21
C GLY A 63 10.29 -3.70 -7.16
N LEU A 64 11.09 -2.68 -6.86
CA LEU A 64 10.63 -1.29 -6.87
C LEU A 64 10.38 -0.80 -8.29
N GLN A 65 11.29 -1.11 -9.20
CA GLN A 65 11.13 -0.80 -10.62
C GLN A 65 9.97 -1.59 -11.23
N ALA A 66 9.81 -2.87 -10.89
CA ALA A 66 8.69 -3.69 -11.32
C ALA A 66 7.36 -3.12 -10.80
N THR A 67 7.30 -2.73 -9.53
CA THR A 67 6.14 -2.06 -8.91
C THR A 67 5.76 -0.81 -9.68
N SER A 68 6.72 0.09 -9.92
CA SER A 68 6.47 1.34 -10.66
C SER A 68 5.89 1.08 -12.06
N ARG A 69 6.40 0.07 -12.79
CA ARG A 69 5.89 -0.28 -14.13
C ARG A 69 4.48 -0.87 -14.08
N ILE A 70 4.19 -1.76 -13.11
CA ILE A 70 2.85 -2.36 -12.94
C ILE A 70 1.83 -1.27 -12.61
N VAL A 71 2.18 -0.39 -11.68
CA VAL A 71 1.29 0.68 -11.19
C VAL A 71 0.95 1.69 -12.29
N GLN A 72 1.88 1.96 -13.22
CA GLN A 72 1.66 2.88 -14.35
C GLN A 72 0.74 2.30 -15.44
N GLU A 73 0.37 1.02 -15.37
CA GLU A 73 -0.55 0.40 -16.33
C GLU A 73 -2.01 0.48 -15.84
N PRO A 74 -2.86 1.36 -16.42
CA PRO A 74 -4.25 1.51 -15.98
C PRO A 74 -5.10 0.24 -16.11
N SER A 75 -4.67 -0.69 -16.97
CA SER A 75 -5.34 -1.98 -17.17
C SER A 75 -5.09 -3.00 -16.08
N ILE A 76 -4.15 -2.72 -15.16
CA ILE A 76 -3.77 -3.61 -14.05
C ILE A 76 -4.24 -3.00 -12.73
N PRO A 77 -5.36 -3.47 -12.17
CA PRO A 77 -5.88 -2.96 -10.90
C PRO A 77 -5.17 -3.55 -9.67
N SER A 78 -4.20 -4.46 -9.88
CA SER A 78 -3.51 -5.19 -8.81
C SER A 78 -2.84 -4.26 -7.81
N ARG A 79 -2.97 -4.57 -6.53
CA ARG A 79 -2.29 -3.89 -5.44
C ARG A 79 -1.01 -4.62 -5.08
N ILE A 80 0.02 -3.88 -4.68
CA ILE A 80 1.35 -4.45 -4.48
C ILE A 80 1.74 -4.32 -3.01
N VAL A 81 2.08 -5.45 -2.39
CA VAL A 81 2.70 -5.52 -1.07
C VAL A 81 4.17 -5.84 -1.27
N ILE A 82 5.02 -4.95 -0.83
CA ILE A 82 6.47 -5.17 -0.85
C ILE A 82 6.86 -6.09 0.29
N LEU A 83 7.68 -7.09 -0.04
CA LEU A 83 8.31 -7.99 0.92
C LEU A 83 9.82 -7.71 0.97
N THR A 84 10.38 -7.63 2.17
CA THR A 84 11.82 -7.42 2.35
C THR A 84 12.37 -8.09 3.60
N THR A 85 13.66 -8.43 3.57
CA THR A 85 14.39 -8.91 4.76
C THR A 85 14.93 -7.79 5.62
N PHE A 86 14.99 -6.55 5.11
CA PHE A 86 15.67 -5.42 5.75
C PHE A 86 14.72 -4.29 6.14
N GLU A 87 14.92 -3.75 7.36
CA GLU A 87 14.25 -2.54 7.86
C GLU A 87 14.99 -1.25 7.42
N HIS A 88 15.63 -1.22 6.25
CA HIS A 88 16.25 0.02 5.80
C HIS A 88 15.18 1.03 5.39
N ASP A 89 15.16 2.16 6.07
CA ASP A 89 14.16 3.22 5.93
C ASP A 89 14.06 3.74 4.50
N ASP A 90 15.16 3.76 3.75
CA ASP A 90 15.18 4.22 2.35
C ASP A 90 14.30 3.36 1.44
N TYR A 91 14.27 2.03 1.62
CA TYR A 91 13.43 1.14 0.80
C TYR A 91 11.93 1.34 1.02
N ILE A 92 11.51 1.70 2.23
CA ILE A 92 10.11 1.96 2.53
C ILE A 92 9.61 3.15 1.72
N PHE A 93 10.39 4.24 1.69
CA PHE A 93 10.03 5.43 0.91
C PHE A 93 9.97 5.18 -0.58
N ASP A 94 10.98 4.49 -1.10
CA ASP A 94 11.07 4.19 -2.52
C ASP A 94 9.95 3.22 -2.94
N ALA A 95 9.58 2.25 -2.09
CA ALA A 95 8.44 1.37 -2.30
C ALA A 95 7.11 2.14 -2.39
N LEU A 96 6.89 3.04 -1.45
CA LEU A 96 5.68 3.86 -1.41
C LEU A 96 5.59 4.81 -2.61
N ARG A 97 6.70 5.41 -3.02
CA ARG A 97 6.78 6.24 -4.23
C ARG A 97 6.59 5.45 -5.51
N ALA A 98 7.08 4.21 -5.54
CA ALA A 98 6.83 3.30 -6.64
C ALA A 98 5.34 2.92 -6.76
N GLY A 99 4.54 3.20 -5.74
CA GLY A 99 3.09 2.94 -5.71
C GLY A 99 2.69 1.67 -4.99
N ALA A 100 3.54 1.16 -4.09
CA ALA A 100 3.17 0.03 -3.23
C ALA A 100 1.99 0.37 -2.32
N SER A 101 1.07 -0.57 -2.15
CA SER A 101 -0.12 -0.48 -1.30
C SER A 101 0.12 -0.99 0.12
N GLY A 102 1.24 -1.69 0.33
CA GLY A 102 1.63 -2.24 1.63
C GLY A 102 3.11 -2.63 1.66
N PHE A 103 3.59 -2.87 2.88
CA PHE A 103 4.96 -3.27 3.15
C PHE A 103 4.99 -4.27 4.31
N LEU A 104 5.71 -5.38 4.14
CA LEU A 104 5.83 -6.43 5.15
C LEU A 104 7.26 -6.97 5.19
N LEU A 105 7.73 -7.31 6.38
CA LEU A 105 9.02 -8.00 6.54
C LEU A 105 8.85 -9.50 6.24
N LYS A 106 9.79 -10.11 5.54
CA LYS A 106 9.79 -11.56 5.22
C LYS A 106 9.85 -12.46 6.47
N ASN A 107 10.31 -11.92 7.60
CA ASN A 107 10.35 -12.61 8.90
C ASN A 107 9.13 -12.32 9.79
N SER A 108 8.11 -11.64 9.26
CA SER A 108 6.85 -11.44 9.99
C SER A 108 6.14 -12.77 10.24
N PRO A 109 5.33 -12.87 11.33
CA PRO A 109 4.47 -14.02 11.55
C PRO A 109 3.57 -14.33 10.34
N SER A 110 3.21 -15.60 10.15
CA SER A 110 2.34 -16.03 9.05
C SER A 110 0.97 -15.33 9.06
N GLU A 111 0.45 -15.08 10.26
CA GLU A 111 -0.83 -14.36 10.42
C GLU A 111 -0.76 -12.93 9.86
N ASP A 112 0.39 -12.26 9.99
CA ASP A 112 0.59 -10.91 9.45
C ASP A 112 0.61 -10.92 7.91
N LEU A 113 1.19 -11.96 7.29
CA LEU A 113 1.18 -12.13 5.85
C LEU A 113 -0.25 -12.32 5.31
N VAL A 114 -1.01 -13.22 5.92
CA VAL A 114 -2.42 -13.48 5.57
C VAL A 114 -3.25 -12.21 5.76
N HIS A 115 -3.08 -11.53 6.90
CA HIS A 115 -3.76 -10.28 7.20
C HIS A 115 -3.42 -9.18 6.18
N ALA A 116 -2.14 -9.06 5.80
CA ALA A 116 -1.68 -8.11 4.78
C ALA A 116 -2.41 -8.29 3.45
N VAL A 117 -2.48 -9.54 2.97
CA VAL A 117 -3.17 -9.86 1.71
C VAL A 117 -4.65 -9.47 1.78
N ARG A 118 -5.35 -9.80 2.86
CA ARG A 118 -6.78 -9.48 3.03
C ARG A 118 -7.04 -7.98 3.10
N VAL A 119 -6.25 -7.25 3.88
CA VAL A 119 -6.39 -5.80 4.05
C VAL A 119 -6.13 -5.07 2.74
N VAL A 120 -5.04 -5.44 2.05
CA VAL A 120 -4.68 -4.80 0.78
C VAL A 120 -5.69 -5.16 -0.31
N ALA A 121 -6.17 -6.39 -0.39
CA ALA A 121 -7.24 -6.78 -1.33
C ALA A 121 -8.54 -5.98 -1.12
N ALA A 122 -8.87 -5.64 0.14
CA ALA A 122 -10.02 -4.81 0.46
C ALA A 122 -9.87 -3.32 0.07
N GLY A 123 -8.66 -2.90 -0.34
CA GLY A 123 -8.35 -1.50 -0.69
C GLY A 123 -7.91 -0.65 0.49
N ASP A 124 -7.77 -1.26 1.66
CA ASP A 124 -7.17 -0.62 2.82
C ASP A 124 -5.63 -0.69 2.71
N ALA A 125 -4.92 0.21 3.39
CA ALA A 125 -3.47 0.18 3.45
C ALA A 125 -3.02 -0.56 4.71
N LEU A 126 -2.06 -1.47 4.53
CA LEU A 126 -1.39 -2.09 5.65
C LEU A 126 -0.03 -1.43 5.86
N LEU A 127 0.07 -0.64 6.91
CA LEU A 127 1.36 -0.26 7.49
C LEU A 127 1.38 -0.75 8.94
N ALA A 128 2.36 -1.56 9.27
CA ALA A 128 2.68 -1.80 10.66
C ALA A 128 2.95 -0.44 11.35
N PRO A 129 2.57 -0.24 12.62
CA PRO A 129 2.78 1.04 13.32
C PRO A 129 4.24 1.52 13.30
N SER A 130 5.20 0.60 13.29
CA SER A 130 6.63 0.88 13.13
C SER A 130 6.94 1.48 11.74
N VAL A 131 6.35 0.93 10.69
CA VAL A 131 6.51 1.42 9.31
C VAL A 131 5.83 2.77 9.12
N THR A 132 4.62 2.96 9.68
CA THR A 132 3.92 4.27 9.65
C THR A 132 4.78 5.36 10.28
N ARG A 133 5.42 5.09 11.42
CA ARG A 133 6.29 6.06 12.09
C ARG A 133 7.50 6.42 11.22
N LYS A 134 8.15 5.45 10.62
CA LYS A 134 9.29 5.66 9.72
C LYS A 134 8.90 6.44 8.47
N VAL A 135 7.74 6.15 7.89
CA VAL A 135 7.16 6.92 6.77
C VAL A 135 7.00 8.39 7.15
N ILE A 136 6.43 8.66 8.32
CA ILE A 136 6.28 10.02 8.83
C ILE A 136 7.64 10.71 9.01
N GLU A 137 8.62 10.05 9.64
CA GLU A 137 9.97 10.59 9.88
C GLU A 137 10.70 10.96 8.59
N GLY A 138 10.59 10.17 7.55
CA GLY A 138 11.24 10.46 6.28
C GLY A 138 10.54 11.54 5.44
N PHE A 139 9.22 11.75 5.60
CA PHE A 139 8.57 12.93 5.05
C PHE A 139 8.97 14.22 5.80
N ILE A 140 9.34 14.12 7.09
CA ILE A 140 9.90 15.24 7.86
C ILE A 140 11.21 15.73 7.25
N ALA A 141 12.05 14.84 6.76
CA ALA A 141 13.38 15.15 6.24
C ALA A 141 13.39 15.82 4.85
N ARG A 142 12.25 15.89 4.14
CA ARG A 142 12.18 16.42 2.77
C ARG A 142 11.18 17.57 2.68
N PRO A 143 11.53 18.70 2.03
CA PRO A 143 10.60 19.81 1.88
C PRO A 143 9.39 19.42 1.03
N ALA A 144 8.18 19.74 1.52
CA ALA A 144 6.93 19.55 0.79
C ALA A 144 6.98 20.26 -0.57
N GLN A 145 6.70 19.54 -1.64
CA GLN A 145 6.48 20.19 -2.94
C GLN A 145 5.07 20.78 -2.95
N ARG A 146 4.94 22.10 -2.87
CA ARG A 146 3.65 22.83 -2.87
C ARG A 146 2.87 22.73 -4.20
N SER A 147 3.08 21.68 -5.00
CA SER A 147 2.46 21.56 -6.33
C SER A 147 1.00 21.09 -6.31
N ASN A 148 0.48 20.61 -5.19
CA ASN A 148 -0.80 19.90 -5.12
C ASN A 148 -1.97 20.72 -4.57
N GLU A 149 -1.85 22.06 -4.48
CA GLU A 149 -2.94 22.94 -4.00
C GLU A 149 -4.21 22.86 -4.87
N LYS A 150 -4.05 22.66 -6.18
CA LYS A 150 -5.20 22.57 -7.11
C LYS A 150 -6.01 21.31 -6.86
N GLU A 151 -5.34 20.20 -6.59
CA GLU A 151 -5.94 18.91 -6.28
C GLU A 151 -6.67 18.97 -4.92
N LEU A 152 -6.07 19.58 -3.91
CA LEU A 152 -6.70 19.77 -2.59
C LEU A 152 -8.00 20.57 -2.67
N ARG A 153 -8.09 21.59 -3.54
CA ARG A 153 -9.31 22.38 -3.75
C ARG A 153 -10.48 21.58 -4.35
N ARG A 154 -10.27 20.36 -4.84
CA ARG A 154 -11.33 19.46 -5.34
C ARG A 154 -12.06 18.74 -4.21
N LEU A 155 -11.49 18.73 -3.01
CA LEU A 155 -12.07 18.11 -1.83
C LEU A 155 -13.02 19.08 -1.13
N THR A 156 -14.09 18.53 -0.57
CA THR A 156 -14.93 19.24 0.40
C THR A 156 -14.18 19.37 1.74
N GLU A 157 -14.67 20.25 2.63
CA GLU A 157 -14.10 20.38 3.98
C GLU A 157 -14.06 19.03 4.72
N ARG A 158 -15.14 18.23 4.61
CA ARG A 158 -15.25 16.91 5.24
C ARG A 158 -14.25 15.90 4.65
N GLU A 159 -14.06 15.91 3.35
CA GLU A 159 -13.07 15.04 2.69
C GLU A 159 -11.63 15.44 3.03
N THR A 160 -11.38 16.75 3.18
CA THR A 160 -10.08 17.26 3.64
C THR A 160 -9.79 16.83 5.07
N GLU A 161 -10.77 16.95 5.98
CA GLU A 161 -10.68 16.48 7.36
C GLU A 161 -10.37 14.97 7.41
N ILE A 162 -11.08 14.18 6.61
CA ILE A 162 -10.84 12.74 6.52
C ILE A 162 -9.44 12.44 6.01
N LEU A 163 -8.97 13.14 4.97
CA LEU A 163 -7.61 12.98 4.44
C LEU A 163 -6.55 13.29 5.51
N GLN A 164 -6.76 14.35 6.31
CA GLN A 164 -5.88 14.68 7.43
C GLN A 164 -5.84 13.57 8.48
N LEU A 165 -6.99 13.03 8.83
CA LEU A 165 -7.09 11.94 9.81
C LEU A 165 -6.52 10.62 9.28
N LEU A 166 -6.69 10.32 7.98
CA LEU A 166 -6.06 9.19 7.31
C LEU A 166 -4.53 9.24 7.43
N ALA A 167 -3.96 10.41 7.26
CA ALA A 167 -2.51 10.62 7.33
C ALA A 167 -1.94 10.47 8.76
N THR A 168 -2.80 10.43 9.79
CA THR A 168 -2.39 10.06 11.16
C THR A 168 -2.32 8.54 11.39
N GLY A 169 -2.64 7.72 10.38
CA GLY A 169 -2.60 6.25 10.46
C GLY A 169 -3.85 5.61 11.06
N ARG A 170 -4.93 6.36 11.29
CA ARG A 170 -6.18 5.84 11.92
C ARG A 170 -6.90 4.87 10.99
N SER A 171 -7.42 3.77 11.52
CA SER A 171 -8.30 2.84 10.84
C SER A 171 -9.68 3.44 10.53
N ASN A 172 -10.48 2.80 9.66
CA ASN A 172 -11.85 3.25 9.39
C ASN A 172 -12.74 3.23 10.64
N ALA A 173 -12.55 2.25 11.53
CA ALA A 173 -13.24 2.19 12.83
C ALA A 173 -12.88 3.37 13.73
N GLU A 174 -11.60 3.72 13.84
CA GLU A 174 -11.13 4.86 14.62
C GLU A 174 -11.60 6.20 14.04
N LEU A 175 -11.63 6.31 12.70
CA LEU A 175 -12.19 7.47 12.00
C LEU A 175 -13.69 7.60 12.29
N ALA A 176 -14.43 6.49 12.22
CA ALA A 176 -15.87 6.46 12.49
C ALA A 176 -16.17 6.88 13.92
N ALA A 177 -15.42 6.37 14.89
CA ALA A 177 -15.54 6.78 16.29
C ALA A 177 -15.20 8.26 16.50
N HIS A 178 -14.12 8.75 15.90
CA HIS A 178 -13.67 10.14 16.02
C HIS A 178 -14.65 11.15 15.42
N LEU A 179 -15.26 10.79 14.29
CA LEU A 179 -16.15 11.67 13.52
C LEU A 179 -17.64 11.46 13.84
N PHE A 180 -17.95 10.56 14.78
CA PHE A 180 -19.31 10.20 15.21
C PHE A 180 -20.22 9.75 14.06
N VAL A 181 -19.69 8.92 13.15
CA VAL A 181 -20.42 8.35 11.99
C VAL A 181 -20.21 6.83 11.90
N GLY A 182 -20.97 6.17 11.02
CA GLY A 182 -20.80 4.74 10.76
C GLY A 182 -19.56 4.46 9.89
N GLU A 183 -18.94 3.27 10.05
CA GLU A 183 -17.80 2.86 9.22
C GLU A 183 -18.12 2.85 7.73
N GLY A 184 -19.34 2.47 7.34
CA GLY A 184 -19.80 2.51 5.94
C GLY A 184 -19.74 3.93 5.35
N THR A 185 -20.05 4.94 6.17
CA THR A 185 -19.94 6.35 5.78
C THR A 185 -18.49 6.75 5.58
N ILE A 186 -17.60 6.31 6.48
CA ILE A 186 -16.14 6.54 6.32
C ILE A 186 -15.62 5.91 5.05
N LYS A 187 -15.96 4.63 4.76
CA LYS A 187 -15.56 3.95 3.52
C LYS A 187 -15.97 4.74 2.28
N THR A 188 -17.19 5.27 2.28
CA THR A 188 -17.69 6.10 1.17
C THR A 188 -16.87 7.40 1.02
N HIS A 189 -16.59 8.09 2.12
CA HIS A 189 -15.79 9.32 2.06
C HIS A 189 -14.34 9.04 1.62
N VAL A 190 -13.72 7.98 2.11
CA VAL A 190 -12.37 7.56 1.68
C VAL A 190 -12.36 7.27 0.18
N SER A 191 -13.33 6.50 -0.32
CA SER A 191 -13.47 6.22 -1.75
C SER A 191 -13.62 7.50 -2.58
N ASN A 192 -14.41 8.47 -2.11
CA ASN A 192 -14.57 9.76 -2.78
C ASN A 192 -13.28 10.57 -2.81
N VAL A 193 -12.50 10.58 -1.71
CA VAL A 193 -11.19 11.23 -1.65
C VAL A 193 -10.24 10.61 -2.67
N LEU A 194 -10.14 9.28 -2.69
CA LEU A 194 -9.28 8.56 -3.64
C LEU A 194 -9.67 8.86 -5.08
N THR A 195 -10.96 8.81 -5.40
CA THR A 195 -11.47 9.08 -6.76
C THR A 195 -11.19 10.52 -7.19
N LYS A 196 -11.44 11.51 -6.33
CA LYS A 196 -11.24 12.94 -6.64
C LYS A 196 -9.78 13.30 -6.85
N LEU A 197 -8.89 12.65 -6.13
CA LEU A 197 -7.45 12.87 -6.21
C LEU A 197 -6.77 11.94 -7.22
N GLY A 198 -7.49 10.96 -7.81
CA GLY A 198 -6.94 9.97 -8.73
C GLY A 198 -5.95 9.01 -8.07
N LEU A 199 -6.15 8.71 -6.79
CA LEU A 199 -5.29 7.84 -5.98
C LEU A 199 -5.83 6.40 -6.01
N ARG A 200 -4.93 5.42 -6.00
CA ARG A 200 -5.29 3.99 -6.12
C ARG A 200 -5.78 3.38 -4.82
N ASP A 201 -5.22 3.81 -3.72
CA ASP A 201 -5.48 3.24 -2.40
C ASP A 201 -5.21 4.25 -1.28
N ARG A 202 -5.52 3.83 -0.06
CA ARG A 202 -5.35 4.62 1.15
C ARG A 202 -3.91 5.06 1.39
N MET A 203 -2.93 4.23 1.00
CA MET A 203 -1.51 4.54 1.18
C MET A 203 -1.12 5.75 0.36
N GLN A 204 -1.56 5.80 -0.91
CA GLN A 204 -1.34 6.93 -1.79
C GLN A 204 -2.00 8.21 -1.24
N ALA A 205 -3.14 8.09 -0.53
CA ALA A 205 -3.77 9.24 0.14
C ALA A 205 -2.91 9.77 1.31
N VAL A 206 -2.31 8.88 2.10
CA VAL A 206 -1.37 9.27 3.17
C VAL A 206 -0.16 10.00 2.59
N ILE A 207 0.48 9.43 1.56
CA ILE A 207 1.63 10.05 0.87
C ILE A 207 1.25 11.44 0.35
N PHE A 208 0.14 11.53 -0.37
CA PHE A 208 -0.37 12.78 -0.94
C PHE A 208 -0.59 13.86 0.14
N ALA A 209 -1.13 13.49 1.31
CA ALA A 209 -1.37 14.44 2.40
C ALA A 209 -0.07 15.07 2.93
N TYR A 210 1.01 14.27 3.01
CA TYR A 210 2.33 14.77 3.40
C TYR A 210 3.02 15.57 2.29
N GLU A 211 3.02 15.07 1.05
CA GLU A 211 3.65 15.75 -0.10
C GLU A 211 3.00 17.09 -0.45
N SER A 212 1.67 17.19 -0.26
CA SER A 212 0.92 18.43 -0.46
C SER A 212 1.11 19.45 0.66
N GLY A 213 1.77 19.08 1.77
CA GLY A 213 1.89 19.92 2.95
C GLY A 213 0.57 20.12 3.72
N LEU A 214 -0.45 19.30 3.45
CA LEU A 214 -1.72 19.32 4.19
C LEU A 214 -1.49 18.95 5.65
N ILE A 215 -0.49 18.10 5.91
CA ILE A 215 0.00 17.75 7.24
C ILE A 215 1.48 18.08 7.34
N GLU A 216 1.83 18.83 8.37
CA GLU A 216 3.21 19.06 8.76
C GLU A 216 3.59 18.04 9.85
N PRO A 217 4.62 17.20 9.61
CA PRO A 217 5.10 16.27 10.61
C PRO A 217 5.49 16.98 11.91
N GLY A 218 5.05 16.44 13.06
CA GLY A 218 5.41 16.97 14.37
C GLY A 218 4.48 18.04 14.96
N LYS A 219 3.57 18.63 14.20
CA LYS A 219 2.52 19.49 14.75
C LYS A 219 1.26 18.65 15.06
N ARG A 220 1.15 18.13 16.30
CA ARG A 220 -0.17 17.71 16.83
C ARG A 220 -1.05 18.98 16.90
N ARG A 221 -2.12 19.00 16.13
CA ARG A 221 -3.30 19.83 16.46
C ARG A 221 -4.11 18.99 17.44
N ASP A 222 -4.19 19.47 18.69
CA ASP A 222 -5.09 18.96 19.73
C ASP A 222 -6.56 19.02 19.28
#